data_987998429a919a5666e4b50717e9c94f
#
_entry.id   987998429a919a5666e4b50717e9c94f
#
_cell.length_a   1.000
_cell.length_b   1.000
_cell.length_c   1.000
_cell.angle_alpha   90.00
_cell.angle_beta   90.00
_cell.angle_gamma   90.00
#
_symmetry.space_group_name_H-M   'P 1'
#
loop_
_entity.id
_entity.type
_entity.pdbx_description
1 polymer ?
#
loop_
_entity_poly.entity_id
_entity_poly.type
_entity_poly.pdbx_seq_one_letter_code
_entity_poly.pdbx_strand_id
1 'polypeptide(L)'
;MVNCGENGSCCEKKGIEANERKQNIILIGMPGSGKSTIGAQLANILKMNFIDTDEIIRKDIKKDLKDLVNEAGTEAFLDIQEKCIKEFIMKQDVKNTVIATGGSVVYSESLMNCFKENGIVIFLKSDIKELSDRMGRGRRLARNNNQTILEVYNERLPLYNKYSDVVIDCVKKDIDYIVNTI
;
A
#
# COMPACT_ATOMS: atom_id res chain seq x y z
N MET A 1 15.54 69.74 5.37
CA MET A 1 16.90 69.15 5.21
C MET A 1 17.00 67.88 6.02
N VAL A 2 17.55 66.90 5.35
CA VAL A 2 17.98 65.62 5.87
C VAL A 2 16.91 64.57 6.14
N ASN A 3 16.82 63.73 5.20
CA ASN A 3 16.15 62.45 5.11
C ASN A 3 16.95 61.38 5.86
N CYS A 4 16.31 60.66 6.76
CA CYS A 4 16.86 59.40 7.27
C CYS A 4 15.99 58.26 6.75
N GLY A 5 16.60 57.43 5.91
CA GLY A 5 16.01 56.21 5.44
C GLY A 5 15.98 55.16 6.54
N GLU A 6 14.85 54.53 6.73
CA GLU A 6 14.67 53.39 7.59
C GLU A 6 14.61 52.12 6.75
N ASN A 7 15.63 51.32 6.83
CA ASN A 7 15.64 49.96 6.36
C ASN A 7 14.80 49.08 7.30
N GLY A 8 13.53 48.92 6.98
CA GLY A 8 12.67 47.94 7.59
C GLY A 8 13.00 46.57 7.04
N SER A 9 13.79 45.80 7.79
CA SER A 9 13.95 44.34 7.54
C SER A 9 12.61 43.68 7.70
N CYS A 10 12.01 43.33 6.58
CA CYS A 10 10.85 42.45 6.54
C CYS A 10 11.32 41.01 6.84
N CYS A 11 11.29 40.64 8.13
CA CYS A 11 11.39 39.25 8.54
C CYS A 11 10.14 38.53 7.99
N GLU A 12 10.25 38.00 6.79
CA GLU A 12 9.33 36.97 6.33
C GLU A 12 9.37 35.83 7.33
N LYS A 13 8.38 35.77 8.17
CA LYS A 13 8.03 34.59 8.93
C LYS A 13 7.67 33.51 7.88
N LYS A 14 8.63 32.67 7.47
CA LYS A 14 8.33 31.37 6.89
C LYS A 14 7.47 30.65 7.90
N GLY A 15 6.17 30.68 7.66
CA GLY A 15 5.23 29.86 8.38
C GLY A 15 5.72 28.43 8.28
N ILE A 16 5.89 27.80 9.41
CA ILE A 16 6.05 26.35 9.52
C ILE A 16 4.74 25.81 8.92
N GLU A 17 4.80 25.37 7.65
CA GLU A 17 3.70 24.65 7.03
C GLU A 17 3.39 23.49 7.97
N ALA A 18 2.19 23.51 8.52
CA ALA A 18 1.70 22.43 9.35
C ALA A 18 1.85 21.16 8.52
N ASN A 19 2.66 20.25 9.04
CA ASN A 19 2.87 18.92 8.48
C ASN A 19 1.52 18.36 8.05
N GLU A 20 1.24 18.38 6.72
CA GLU A 20 -0.03 17.88 6.18
C GLU A 20 -0.16 16.46 6.68
N ARG A 21 -1.13 16.21 7.54
CA ARG A 21 -1.32 14.90 8.17
C ARG A 21 -1.49 13.90 7.04
N LYS A 22 -0.71 12.82 7.09
CA LYS A 22 -0.84 11.70 6.16
C LYS A 22 -2.30 11.29 6.06
N GLN A 23 -2.91 11.52 4.91
CA GLN A 23 -4.37 11.42 4.75
C GLN A 23 -4.81 10.04 4.24
N ASN A 24 -3.88 9.17 3.87
CA ASN A 24 -4.20 7.86 3.34
C ASN A 24 -3.83 6.74 4.32
N ILE A 25 -4.52 5.62 4.20
CA ILE A 25 -4.22 4.37 4.91
C ILE A 25 -3.85 3.33 3.86
N ILE A 26 -2.64 2.81 3.93
CA ILE A 26 -2.14 1.81 2.99
C ILE A 26 -2.05 0.46 3.68
N LEU A 27 -2.81 -0.52 3.19
CA LEU A 27 -2.83 -1.88 3.74
C LEU A 27 -1.89 -2.77 2.94
N ILE A 28 -0.86 -3.30 3.62
CA ILE A 28 0.08 -4.28 3.06
C ILE A 28 -0.04 -5.63 3.76
N GLY A 29 0.47 -6.70 3.14
CA GLY A 29 0.44 -8.05 3.69
C GLY A 29 0.28 -9.10 2.60
N MET A 30 0.35 -10.35 2.98
CA MET A 30 0.25 -11.49 2.08
C MET A 30 -1.07 -11.50 1.30
N PRO A 31 -1.10 -12.07 0.08
CA PRO A 31 -2.35 -12.41 -0.58
C PRO A 31 -3.21 -13.31 0.32
N GLY A 32 -4.50 -13.04 0.40
CA GLY A 32 -5.41 -13.76 1.31
C GLY A 32 -5.48 -13.21 2.75
N SER A 33 -4.69 -12.19 3.11
CA SER A 33 -4.76 -11.56 4.45
C SER A 33 -6.00 -10.68 4.68
N GLY A 34 -6.87 -10.52 3.67
CA GLY A 34 -8.13 -9.79 3.83
C GLY A 34 -8.04 -8.29 3.51
N LYS A 35 -6.93 -7.77 2.97
CA LYS A 35 -6.73 -6.34 2.70
C LYS A 35 -7.88 -5.65 1.97
N SER A 36 -8.38 -6.25 0.90
CA SER A 36 -9.48 -5.67 0.11
C SER A 36 -10.80 -5.61 0.92
N THR A 37 -11.11 -6.66 1.68
CA THR A 37 -12.33 -6.73 2.50
C THR A 37 -12.24 -5.78 3.69
N ILE A 38 -11.14 -5.83 4.44
CA ILE A 38 -10.87 -4.95 5.59
C ILE A 38 -10.79 -3.50 5.12
N GLY A 39 -10.10 -3.24 4.01
CA GLY A 39 -9.95 -1.90 3.47
C GLY A 39 -11.26 -1.27 3.03
N ALA A 40 -12.13 -2.01 2.36
CA ALA A 40 -13.44 -1.53 1.96
C ALA A 40 -14.34 -1.20 3.16
N GLN A 41 -14.33 -2.07 4.19
CA GLN A 41 -15.09 -1.84 5.42
C GLN A 41 -14.54 -0.66 6.22
N LEU A 42 -13.21 -0.56 6.38
CA LEU A 42 -12.54 0.55 7.03
C LEU A 42 -12.85 1.89 6.33
N ALA A 43 -12.76 1.92 5.01
CA ALA A 43 -13.08 3.12 4.22
C ALA A 43 -14.52 3.58 4.44
N ASN A 44 -15.47 2.63 4.48
CA ASN A 44 -16.88 2.94 4.74
C ASN A 44 -17.08 3.55 6.15
N ILE A 45 -16.46 2.99 7.18
CA ILE A 45 -16.56 3.49 8.57
C ILE A 45 -15.93 4.88 8.70
N LEU A 46 -14.74 5.07 8.14
CA LEU A 46 -14.01 6.34 8.19
C LEU A 46 -14.50 7.39 7.18
N LYS A 47 -15.47 7.04 6.33
CA LYS A 47 -15.96 7.89 5.22
C LYS A 47 -14.83 8.33 4.28
N MET A 48 -13.90 7.42 4.02
CA MET A 48 -12.79 7.58 3.10
C MET A 48 -13.10 6.91 1.76
N ASN A 49 -12.37 7.29 0.71
CA ASN A 49 -12.39 6.56 -0.55
C ASN A 49 -11.72 5.19 -0.39
N PHE A 50 -12.03 4.24 -1.27
CA PHE A 50 -11.39 2.94 -1.31
C PHE A 50 -10.78 2.66 -2.68
N ILE A 51 -9.55 2.16 -2.68
CA ILE A 51 -8.81 1.75 -3.88
C ILE A 51 -8.17 0.38 -3.63
N ASP A 52 -8.32 -0.53 -4.61
CA ASP A 52 -7.54 -1.77 -4.69
C ASP A 52 -6.53 -1.65 -5.84
N THR A 53 -5.23 -1.77 -5.54
CA THR A 53 -4.18 -1.58 -6.54
C THR A 53 -4.19 -2.64 -7.64
N ASP A 54 -4.68 -3.85 -7.34
CA ASP A 54 -4.83 -4.90 -8.33
C ASP A 54 -5.87 -4.51 -9.39
N GLU A 55 -6.92 -3.76 -9.01
CA GLU A 55 -7.90 -3.23 -9.95
C GLU A 55 -7.34 -2.11 -10.83
N ILE A 56 -6.47 -1.26 -10.29
CA ILE A 56 -5.80 -0.22 -11.09
C ILE A 56 -5.01 -0.88 -12.21
N ILE A 57 -4.19 -1.88 -11.88
CA ILE A 57 -3.35 -2.58 -12.86
C ILE A 57 -4.22 -3.28 -13.91
N ARG A 58 -5.30 -3.97 -13.50
CA ARG A 58 -6.23 -4.63 -14.44
C ARG A 58 -6.86 -3.64 -15.43
N LYS A 59 -7.28 -2.47 -14.94
CA LYS A 59 -7.90 -1.42 -15.78
C LYS A 59 -6.91 -0.82 -16.78
N ASP A 60 -5.67 -0.60 -16.36
CA ASP A 60 -4.63 0.00 -17.19
C ASP A 60 -4.17 -0.97 -18.29
N ILE A 61 -3.91 -2.23 -17.94
CA ILE A 61 -3.35 -3.23 -18.85
C ILE A 61 -4.44 -3.98 -19.62
N LYS A 62 -5.70 -3.94 -19.17
CA LYS A 62 -6.84 -4.68 -19.74
C LYS A 62 -6.61 -6.20 -19.82
N LYS A 63 -5.85 -6.75 -18.86
CA LYS A 63 -5.56 -8.19 -18.73
C LYS A 63 -5.70 -8.63 -17.27
N ASP A 64 -5.92 -9.93 -17.05
CA ASP A 64 -5.86 -10.51 -15.71
C ASP A 64 -4.40 -10.53 -15.21
N LEU A 65 -4.19 -10.21 -13.93
CA LEU A 65 -2.86 -10.19 -13.31
C LEU A 65 -2.17 -11.56 -13.38
N LYS A 66 -2.95 -12.64 -13.34
CA LYS A 66 -2.44 -14.00 -13.48
C LYS A 66 -1.84 -14.23 -14.86
N ASP A 67 -2.50 -13.78 -15.90
CA ASP A 67 -2.05 -13.91 -17.28
C ASP A 67 -0.83 -13.01 -17.52
N LEU A 68 -0.82 -11.82 -16.97
CA LEU A 68 0.32 -10.90 -17.03
C LEU A 68 1.58 -11.52 -16.40
N VAL A 69 1.48 -12.11 -15.20
CA VAL A 69 2.62 -12.80 -14.56
C VAL A 69 3.08 -14.03 -15.36
N ASN A 70 2.14 -14.73 -16.01
CA ASN A 70 2.47 -15.90 -16.84
C ASN A 70 3.22 -15.54 -18.11
N GLU A 71 2.81 -14.46 -18.78
CA GLU A 71 3.34 -14.03 -20.07
C GLU A 71 4.64 -13.23 -19.92
N ALA A 72 4.66 -12.28 -19.00
CA ALA A 72 5.78 -11.36 -18.84
C ALA A 72 6.84 -11.81 -17.81
N GLY A 73 6.48 -12.72 -16.92
CA GLY A 73 7.31 -13.14 -15.79
C GLY A 73 7.17 -12.22 -14.56
N THR A 74 7.78 -12.65 -13.46
CA THR A 74 7.63 -11.97 -12.17
C THR A 74 8.27 -10.58 -12.16
N GLU A 75 9.47 -10.42 -12.71
CA GLU A 75 10.21 -9.14 -12.73
C GLU A 75 9.45 -8.07 -13.53
N ALA A 76 9.08 -8.38 -14.77
CA ALA A 76 8.32 -7.47 -15.60
C ALA A 76 6.95 -7.10 -14.98
N PHE A 77 6.31 -8.04 -14.29
CA PHE A 77 5.09 -7.76 -13.54
C PHE A 77 5.34 -6.74 -12.41
N LEU A 78 6.45 -6.87 -11.67
CA LEU A 78 6.79 -5.94 -10.58
C LEU A 78 7.05 -4.53 -11.11
N ASP A 79 7.73 -4.39 -12.25
CA ASP A 79 7.97 -3.11 -12.92
C ASP A 79 6.67 -2.44 -13.36
N ILE A 80 5.78 -3.23 -13.97
CA ILE A 80 4.46 -2.76 -14.38
C ILE A 80 3.62 -2.34 -13.18
N GLN A 81 3.62 -3.15 -12.12
CA GLN A 81 2.93 -2.85 -10.86
C GLN A 81 3.40 -1.52 -10.27
N GLU A 82 4.73 -1.33 -10.15
CA GLU A 82 5.30 -0.09 -9.63
C GLU A 82 4.86 1.10 -10.46
N LYS A 83 5.04 1.04 -11.78
CA LYS A 83 4.72 2.11 -12.71
C LYS A 83 3.25 2.50 -12.65
N CYS A 84 2.34 1.55 -12.82
CA CYS A 84 0.90 1.79 -12.84
C CYS A 84 0.41 2.44 -11.52
N ILE A 85 0.88 1.93 -10.37
CA ILE A 85 0.43 2.43 -9.08
C ILE A 85 0.98 3.84 -8.82
N LYS A 86 2.27 4.09 -9.08
CA LYS A 86 2.87 5.41 -8.88
C LYS A 86 2.24 6.47 -9.79
N GLU A 87 2.07 6.15 -11.08
CA GLU A 87 1.40 7.06 -12.01
C GLU A 87 -0.03 7.37 -11.57
N PHE A 88 -0.77 6.38 -11.07
CA PHE A 88 -2.12 6.60 -10.56
C PHE A 88 -2.13 7.54 -9.35
N ILE A 89 -1.28 7.29 -8.35
CA ILE A 89 -1.20 8.14 -7.14
C ILE A 89 -0.84 9.57 -7.50
N MET A 90 0.15 9.76 -8.37
CA MET A 90 0.62 11.09 -8.78
C MET A 90 -0.41 11.87 -9.62
N LYS A 91 -1.11 11.19 -10.54
CA LYS A 91 -2.09 11.82 -11.43
C LYS A 91 -3.40 12.18 -10.73
N GLN A 92 -3.81 11.40 -9.73
CA GLN A 92 -5.13 11.56 -9.10
C GLN A 92 -5.10 12.37 -7.79
N ASP A 93 -3.92 12.83 -7.34
CA ASP A 93 -3.77 13.51 -6.03
C ASP A 93 -4.52 12.77 -4.92
N VAL A 94 -4.21 11.49 -4.77
CA VAL A 94 -4.94 10.55 -3.91
C VAL A 94 -4.86 10.96 -2.45
N LYS A 95 -5.98 11.41 -1.90
CA LYS A 95 -6.12 11.85 -0.50
C LYS A 95 -7.37 11.23 0.12
N ASN A 96 -7.37 11.12 1.44
CA ASN A 96 -8.50 10.58 2.21
C ASN A 96 -8.97 9.22 1.66
N THR A 97 -8.01 8.29 1.47
CA THR A 97 -8.23 7.04 0.77
C THR A 97 -7.62 5.87 1.54
N VAL A 98 -8.36 4.78 1.65
CA VAL A 98 -7.83 3.47 2.06
C VAL A 98 -7.39 2.72 0.81
N ILE A 99 -6.12 2.34 0.75
CA ILE A 99 -5.49 1.67 -0.38
C ILE A 99 -5.15 0.23 0.02
N ALA A 100 -5.86 -0.74 -0.55
CA ALA A 100 -5.51 -2.15 -0.44
C ALA A 100 -4.50 -2.51 -1.54
N THR A 101 -3.36 -3.11 -1.16
CA THR A 101 -2.28 -3.38 -2.11
C THR A 101 -2.18 -4.84 -2.52
N GLY A 102 -1.58 -5.11 -3.67
CA GLY A 102 -1.07 -6.43 -4.01
C GLY A 102 0.02 -6.89 -3.02
N GLY A 103 0.14 -8.20 -2.78
CA GLY A 103 1.12 -8.71 -1.80
C GLY A 103 2.58 -8.58 -2.23
N SER A 104 2.86 -8.24 -3.47
CA SER A 104 4.22 -8.11 -4.03
C SER A 104 4.76 -6.68 -4.03
N VAL A 105 3.96 -5.68 -3.64
CA VAL A 105 4.38 -4.26 -3.63
C VAL A 105 5.65 -4.01 -2.80
N VAL A 106 5.88 -4.83 -1.78
CA VAL A 106 7.03 -4.71 -0.87
C VAL A 106 8.38 -5.02 -1.51
N TYR A 107 8.40 -5.59 -2.72
CA TYR A 107 9.63 -5.77 -3.49
C TYR A 107 10.13 -4.47 -4.14
N SER A 108 9.25 -3.48 -4.33
CA SER A 108 9.65 -2.17 -4.84
C SER A 108 9.86 -1.18 -3.69
N GLU A 109 11.12 -0.89 -3.37
CA GLU A 109 11.48 0.12 -2.37
C GLU A 109 10.95 1.51 -2.78
N SER A 110 11.03 1.84 -4.06
CA SER A 110 10.55 3.10 -4.62
C SER A 110 9.04 3.29 -4.43
N LEU A 111 8.25 2.23 -4.64
CA LEU A 111 6.80 2.26 -4.41
C LEU A 111 6.48 2.35 -2.92
N MET A 112 7.20 1.60 -2.08
CA MET A 112 6.99 1.64 -0.64
C MET A 112 7.33 3.01 -0.03
N ASN A 113 8.37 3.67 -0.51
CA ASN A 113 8.71 5.04 -0.11
C ASN A 113 7.59 6.02 -0.53
N CYS A 114 7.08 5.90 -1.77
CA CYS A 114 5.93 6.67 -2.23
C CYS A 114 4.71 6.48 -1.31
N PHE A 115 4.39 5.26 -0.88
CA PHE A 115 3.32 5.00 0.07
C PHE A 115 3.57 5.65 1.44
N LYS A 116 4.79 5.57 1.97
CA LYS A 116 5.15 6.19 3.26
C LYS A 116 5.09 7.70 3.25
N GLU A 117 5.37 8.33 2.12
CA GLU A 117 5.23 9.79 1.94
C GLU A 117 3.76 10.21 1.91
N ASN A 118 2.88 9.39 1.34
CA ASN A 118 1.49 9.71 1.09
C ASN A 118 0.50 9.20 2.14
N GLY A 119 0.92 8.36 3.11
CA GLY A 119 -0.02 7.80 4.09
C GLY A 119 0.66 6.99 5.19
N ILE A 120 -0.17 6.35 6.02
CA ILE A 120 0.24 5.42 7.08
C ILE A 120 0.19 4.01 6.50
N VAL A 121 1.31 3.29 6.57
CA VAL A 121 1.40 1.91 6.07
C VAL A 121 1.11 0.92 7.20
N ILE A 122 0.04 0.14 7.03
CA ILE A 122 -0.42 -0.85 8.01
C ILE A 122 -0.20 -2.25 7.46
N PHE A 123 0.55 -3.07 8.18
CA PHE A 123 0.75 -4.47 7.86
C PHE A 123 -0.30 -5.35 8.52
N LEU A 124 -1.13 -6.02 7.73
CA LEU A 124 -2.07 -7.04 8.18
C LEU A 124 -1.35 -8.39 8.26
N LYS A 125 -0.83 -8.72 9.44
CA LYS A 125 -0.08 -9.95 9.69
C LYS A 125 -1.04 -11.11 9.92
N SER A 126 -0.95 -12.15 9.08
CA SER A 126 -1.77 -13.36 9.16
C SER A 126 -0.88 -14.59 9.29
N ASP A 127 -1.42 -15.67 9.86
CA ASP A 127 -0.74 -16.96 9.94
C ASP A 127 -0.68 -17.64 8.57
N ILE A 128 0.43 -18.34 8.29
CA ILE A 128 0.66 -19.01 7.02
C ILE A 128 -0.38 -20.13 6.75
N LYS A 129 -0.86 -20.80 7.79
CA LYS A 129 -1.87 -21.87 7.65
C LYS A 129 -3.20 -21.27 7.20
N GLU A 130 -3.66 -20.19 7.87
CA GLU A 130 -4.87 -19.47 7.48
C GLU A 130 -4.79 -18.91 6.05
N LEU A 131 -3.61 -18.41 5.64
CA LEU A 131 -3.39 -17.93 4.28
C LEU A 131 -3.47 -19.05 3.26
N SER A 132 -2.89 -20.22 3.55
CA SER A 132 -2.92 -21.39 2.66
C SER A 132 -4.35 -21.88 2.44
N ASP A 133 -5.16 -21.94 3.50
CA ASP A 133 -6.57 -22.34 3.44
C ASP A 133 -7.42 -21.37 2.62
N ARG A 134 -7.21 -20.06 2.78
CA ARG A 134 -7.96 -19.00 2.09
C ARG A 134 -7.55 -18.84 0.61
N MET A 135 -6.32 -19.15 0.26
CA MET A 135 -5.84 -18.95 -1.12
C MET A 135 -6.32 -20.00 -2.10
N GLY A 136 -6.71 -21.21 -1.64
CA GLY A 136 -7.19 -22.28 -2.50
C GLY A 136 -6.20 -22.67 -3.61
N ARG A 137 -6.56 -23.67 -4.42
CA ARG A 137 -5.68 -24.22 -5.48
C ARG A 137 -5.52 -23.33 -6.72
N GLY A 138 -6.14 -22.17 -6.79
CA GLY A 138 -6.22 -21.37 -8.02
C GLY A 138 -5.56 -19.98 -8.00
N ARG A 139 -5.11 -19.48 -6.84
CA ARG A 139 -4.54 -18.14 -6.76
C ARG A 139 -3.04 -18.16 -7.03
N ARG A 140 -2.62 -17.52 -8.12
CA ARG A 140 -1.20 -17.43 -8.46
C ARG A 140 -0.56 -16.25 -7.74
N LEU A 141 0.59 -16.49 -7.12
CA LEU A 141 1.41 -15.46 -6.50
C LEU A 141 2.45 -14.95 -7.51
N ALA A 142 2.79 -13.67 -7.44
CA ALA A 142 4.00 -13.17 -8.08
C ALA A 142 5.21 -13.77 -7.34
N ARG A 143 5.71 -14.87 -7.85
CA ARG A 143 6.81 -15.67 -7.29
C ARG A 143 7.51 -16.45 -8.40
N ASN A 144 8.72 -16.90 -8.14
CA ASN A 144 9.40 -17.85 -9.03
C ASN A 144 8.64 -19.17 -9.09
N ASN A 145 8.65 -19.84 -10.24
CA ASN A 145 7.80 -21.01 -10.51
C ASN A 145 7.93 -22.17 -9.50
N ASN A 146 9.07 -22.27 -8.80
CA ASN A 146 9.37 -23.35 -7.85
C ASN A 146 9.21 -22.95 -6.38
N GLN A 147 8.88 -21.69 -6.05
CA GLN A 147 8.73 -21.27 -4.65
C GLN A 147 7.42 -21.76 -4.06
N THR A 148 7.49 -22.29 -2.85
CA THR A 148 6.31 -22.58 -2.02
C THR A 148 5.74 -21.29 -1.42
N ILE A 149 4.50 -21.36 -0.95
CA ILE A 149 3.89 -20.21 -0.25
C ILE A 149 4.65 -19.86 1.03
N LEU A 150 5.20 -20.84 1.72
CA LEU A 150 6.00 -20.65 2.93
C LEU A 150 7.30 -19.90 2.64
N GLU A 151 7.98 -20.24 1.56
CA GLU A 151 9.20 -19.52 1.15
C GLU A 151 8.89 -18.08 0.78
N VAL A 152 7.81 -17.82 0.03
CA VAL A 152 7.36 -16.45 -0.28
C VAL A 152 6.95 -15.68 0.98
N TYR A 153 6.31 -16.35 1.94
CA TYR A 153 5.95 -15.74 3.21
C TYR A 153 7.19 -15.33 3.99
N ASN A 154 8.16 -16.23 4.14
CA ASN A 154 9.40 -15.97 4.87
C ASN A 154 10.25 -14.88 4.22
N GLU A 155 10.25 -14.80 2.89
CA GLU A 155 10.94 -13.76 2.12
C GLU A 155 10.29 -12.37 2.31
N ARG A 156 8.93 -12.31 2.28
CA ARG A 156 8.20 -11.04 2.37
C ARG A 156 7.99 -10.53 3.79
N LEU A 157 7.98 -11.40 4.78
CA LEU A 157 7.71 -11.03 6.17
C LEU A 157 8.67 -9.93 6.69
N PRO A 158 10.00 -10.02 6.51
CA PRO A 158 10.91 -8.94 6.90
C PRO A 158 10.66 -7.65 6.13
N LEU A 159 10.25 -7.71 4.86
CA LEU A 159 9.94 -6.53 4.06
C LEU A 159 8.65 -5.85 4.55
N TYR A 160 7.58 -6.62 4.85
CA TYR A 160 6.39 -6.05 5.46
C TYR A 160 6.71 -5.33 6.78
N ASN A 161 7.51 -5.94 7.64
CA ASN A 161 7.93 -5.30 8.90
C ASN A 161 8.81 -4.06 8.67
N LYS A 162 9.71 -4.07 7.67
CA LYS A 162 10.58 -2.92 7.32
C LYS A 162 9.75 -1.69 6.93
N TYR A 163 8.71 -1.91 6.14
CA TYR A 163 7.98 -0.79 5.53
C TYR A 163 6.72 -0.37 6.28
N SER A 164 6.20 -1.17 7.21
CA SER A 164 5.01 -0.79 7.97
C SER A 164 5.31 0.23 9.07
N ASP A 165 4.39 1.16 9.25
CA ASP A 165 4.36 2.06 10.41
C ASP A 165 3.61 1.40 11.58
N VAL A 166 2.61 0.54 11.28
CA VAL A 166 1.80 -0.20 12.25
C VAL A 166 1.66 -1.66 11.79
N VAL A 167 1.71 -2.59 12.74
CA VAL A 167 1.43 -4.02 12.51
C VAL A 167 0.18 -4.44 13.27
N ILE A 168 -0.80 -4.97 12.56
CA ILE A 168 -2.03 -5.53 13.12
C ILE A 168 -1.97 -7.05 13.03
N ASP A 169 -2.02 -7.73 14.18
CA ASP A 169 -2.10 -9.18 14.21
C ASP A 169 -3.55 -9.63 13.93
N CYS A 170 -3.73 -10.29 12.78
CA CYS A 170 -5.02 -10.75 12.28
C CYS A 170 -5.28 -12.24 12.58
N VAL A 171 -4.37 -12.93 13.28
CA VAL A 171 -4.48 -14.36 13.55
C VAL A 171 -5.71 -14.64 14.42
N LYS A 172 -6.59 -15.51 13.94
CA LYS A 172 -7.86 -15.89 14.64
C LYS A 172 -8.75 -14.70 15.01
N LYS A 173 -8.64 -13.58 14.30
CA LYS A 173 -9.50 -12.41 14.49
C LYS A 173 -10.50 -12.30 13.35
N ASP A 174 -11.71 -11.87 13.68
CA ASP A 174 -12.71 -11.51 12.68
C ASP A 174 -12.43 -10.12 12.09
N ILE A 175 -13.12 -9.81 11.01
CA ILE A 175 -12.91 -8.57 10.27
C ILE A 175 -13.31 -7.36 11.11
N ASP A 176 -14.42 -7.46 11.85
CA ASP A 176 -14.95 -6.35 12.67
C ASP A 176 -13.97 -5.99 13.80
N TYR A 177 -13.35 -6.99 14.43
CA TYR A 177 -12.30 -6.76 15.42
C TYR A 177 -11.09 -6.03 14.80
N ILE A 178 -10.63 -6.50 13.62
CA ILE A 178 -9.47 -5.91 12.94
C ILE A 178 -9.75 -4.47 12.56
N VAL A 179 -10.91 -4.19 11.96
CA VAL A 179 -11.31 -2.84 11.53
C VAL A 179 -11.43 -1.89 12.72
N ASN A 180 -11.97 -2.35 13.85
CA ASN A 180 -12.07 -1.52 15.07
C ASN A 180 -10.73 -1.34 15.80
N THR A 181 -9.70 -2.11 15.44
CA THR A 181 -8.34 -1.98 16.00
C THR A 181 -7.49 -0.97 15.22
N ILE A 182 -7.81 -0.76 13.95
CA ILE A 182 -7.17 0.23 13.08
C ILE A 182 -7.73 1.62 13.35
#